data_a1af60307e1db51862666f14b830f968
#
_entry.id   a1af60307e1db51862666f14b830f968
#
_cell.length_a   1.000
_cell.length_b   1.000
_cell.length_c   1.000
_cell.angle_alpha   90.00
_cell.angle_beta   90.00
_cell.angle_gamma   90.00
#
_symmetry.space_group_name_H-M   'P 1'
#
loop_
_entity.id
_entity.type
_entity.pdbx_description
1 polymer ?
#
loop_
_entity_poly.entity_id
_entity_poly.type
_entity_poly.pdbx_seq_one_letter_code
_entity_poly.pdbx_strand_id
1 'polypeptide(L)'
;MKIENFIEEVRKKYPDIKVEEINPKRLMIYISKELLLDITDYLFNTLGYRYIIVSGMDSKEGYELIYHYSDDSSGWVINLNVMLPHDNPVVESITPVVYGAEWIEREIMDLLGIKFLNHPKPERFLMAETWPENDFPLRRNENKEL
;
A
#
# COMPACT_ATOMS: atom_id res chain seq x y z
N MET A 1 0.98 -23.25 -1.96
CA MET A 1 -0.01 -23.19 -3.06
C MET A 1 0.71 -22.82 -4.35
N LYS A 2 0.37 -23.42 -5.48
CA LYS A 2 0.91 -22.99 -6.78
C LYS A 2 0.34 -21.62 -7.13
N ILE A 3 1.13 -20.81 -7.83
CA ILE A 3 0.75 -19.43 -8.13
C ILE A 3 -0.53 -19.33 -9.00
N GLU A 4 -0.71 -20.27 -9.91
CA GLU A 4 -1.91 -20.33 -10.75
C GLU A 4 -3.17 -20.51 -9.90
N ASN A 5 -3.12 -21.41 -8.91
CA ASN A 5 -4.23 -21.64 -7.97
C ASN A 5 -4.51 -20.39 -7.13
N PHE A 6 -3.45 -19.72 -6.66
CA PHE A 6 -3.58 -18.46 -5.93
C PHE A 6 -4.29 -17.38 -6.78
N ILE A 7 -3.86 -17.23 -8.04
CA ILE A 7 -4.47 -16.23 -8.94
C ILE A 7 -5.96 -16.56 -9.18
N GLU A 8 -6.30 -17.82 -9.39
CA GLU A 8 -7.69 -18.26 -9.58
C GLU A 8 -8.53 -17.98 -8.34
N GLU A 9 -8.05 -18.33 -7.15
CA GLU A 9 -8.75 -18.09 -5.89
C GLU A 9 -8.97 -16.58 -5.63
N VAL A 10 -7.95 -15.76 -5.83
CA VAL A 10 -8.05 -14.33 -5.63
C VAL A 10 -9.03 -13.69 -6.62
N ARG A 11 -9.00 -14.08 -7.89
CA ARG A 11 -9.96 -13.62 -8.90
C ARG A 11 -11.38 -14.04 -8.59
N LYS A 12 -11.57 -15.26 -8.08
CA LYS A 12 -12.89 -15.76 -7.67
C LYS A 12 -13.44 -15.00 -6.48
N LYS A 13 -12.58 -14.69 -5.50
CA LYS A 13 -12.96 -13.96 -4.29
C LYS A 13 -13.18 -12.47 -4.55
N TYR A 14 -12.39 -11.89 -5.45
CA TYR A 14 -12.41 -10.46 -5.78
C TYR A 14 -12.50 -10.27 -7.31
N PRO A 15 -13.70 -10.31 -7.90
CA PRO A 15 -13.87 -10.31 -9.36
C PRO A 15 -13.37 -9.06 -10.08
N ASP A 16 -13.36 -7.91 -9.38
CA ASP A 16 -13.06 -6.60 -9.96
C ASP A 16 -11.57 -6.23 -9.94
N ILE A 17 -10.70 -7.15 -9.51
CA ILE A 17 -9.26 -6.91 -9.48
C ILE A 17 -8.61 -7.21 -10.83
N LYS A 18 -7.50 -6.52 -11.09
CA LYS A 18 -6.59 -6.84 -12.18
C LYS A 18 -5.33 -7.47 -11.63
N VAL A 19 -4.93 -8.63 -12.17
CA VAL A 19 -3.70 -9.32 -11.80
C VAL A 19 -2.76 -9.34 -12.98
N GLU A 20 -1.52 -8.92 -12.76
CA GLU A 20 -0.47 -8.85 -13.77
C GLU A 20 0.82 -9.47 -13.24
N GLU A 21 1.42 -10.37 -14.01
CA GLU A 21 2.75 -10.89 -13.73
C GLU A 21 3.78 -9.92 -14.31
N ILE A 22 4.51 -9.22 -13.43
CA ILE A 22 5.47 -8.19 -13.83
C ILE A 22 6.78 -8.83 -14.33
N ASN A 23 7.24 -9.83 -13.64
CA ASN A 23 8.41 -10.64 -14.00
C ASN A 23 8.35 -11.97 -13.25
N PRO A 24 9.27 -12.90 -13.48
CA PRO A 24 9.25 -14.18 -12.76
C PRO A 24 9.17 -14.01 -11.24
N LYS A 25 8.17 -14.65 -10.65
CA LYS A 25 7.87 -14.63 -9.21
C LYS A 25 7.44 -13.27 -8.63
N ARG A 26 6.90 -12.36 -9.46
CA ARG A 26 6.33 -11.09 -8.99
C ARG A 26 4.97 -10.82 -9.61
N LEU A 27 3.96 -10.73 -8.77
CA LEU A 27 2.61 -10.33 -9.17
C LEU A 27 2.32 -8.90 -8.72
N MET A 28 1.62 -8.16 -9.58
CA MET A 28 0.96 -6.91 -9.23
C MET A 28 -0.54 -7.12 -9.28
N ILE A 29 -1.22 -6.81 -8.18
CA ILE A 29 -2.68 -6.88 -8.07
C ILE A 29 -3.19 -5.46 -7.87
N TYR A 30 -3.93 -4.95 -8.85
CA TYR A 30 -4.53 -3.62 -8.79
C TYR A 30 -5.90 -3.73 -8.13
N ILE A 31 -6.07 -3.02 -7.03
CA ILE A 31 -7.28 -3.06 -6.21
C ILE A 31 -7.81 -1.66 -5.93
N SER A 32 -9.10 -1.55 -5.65
CA SER A 32 -9.65 -0.35 -5.05
C SER A 32 -9.26 -0.25 -3.56
N LYS A 33 -9.18 0.96 -3.03
CA LYS A 33 -8.81 1.18 -1.62
C LYS A 33 -9.77 0.51 -0.62
N GLU A 34 -11.02 0.32 -1.00
CA GLU A 34 -12.04 -0.32 -0.18
C GLU A 34 -11.76 -1.80 0.07
N LEU A 35 -11.03 -2.46 -0.83
CA LEU A 35 -10.65 -3.87 -0.70
C LEU A 35 -9.34 -4.09 0.07
N LEU A 36 -8.58 -3.04 0.35
CA LEU A 36 -7.23 -3.15 0.89
C LEU A 36 -7.17 -3.95 2.19
N LEU A 37 -8.01 -3.62 3.17
CA LEU A 37 -7.96 -4.27 4.48
C LEU A 37 -8.38 -5.73 4.40
N ASP A 38 -9.41 -6.05 3.62
CA ASP A 38 -9.90 -7.41 3.43
C ASP A 38 -8.87 -8.31 2.72
N ILE A 39 -8.27 -7.82 1.64
CA ILE A 39 -7.22 -8.56 0.94
C ILE A 39 -5.96 -8.70 1.80
N THR A 40 -5.58 -7.67 2.55
CA THR A 40 -4.47 -7.74 3.51
C THR A 40 -4.70 -8.83 4.55
N ASP A 41 -5.91 -8.90 5.11
CA ASP A 41 -6.27 -9.95 6.07
C ASP A 41 -6.19 -11.34 5.45
N TYR A 42 -6.68 -11.48 4.24
CA TYR A 42 -6.58 -12.75 3.50
C TYR A 42 -5.13 -13.19 3.27
N LEU A 43 -4.28 -12.29 2.78
CA LEU A 43 -2.87 -12.61 2.53
C LEU A 43 -2.12 -12.91 3.83
N PHE A 44 -2.29 -12.08 4.85
CA PHE A 44 -1.52 -12.14 6.07
C PHE A 44 -2.00 -13.22 7.04
N ASN A 45 -3.30 -13.23 7.38
CA ASN A 45 -3.84 -14.15 8.38
C ASN A 45 -4.30 -15.48 7.78
N THR A 46 -4.91 -15.49 6.59
CA THR A 46 -5.44 -16.73 6.00
C THR A 46 -4.35 -17.52 5.29
N LEU A 47 -3.55 -16.87 4.43
CA LEU A 47 -2.49 -17.53 3.67
C LEU A 47 -1.14 -17.56 4.40
N GLY A 48 -0.96 -16.75 5.45
CA GLY A 48 0.27 -16.67 6.22
C GLY A 48 1.44 -16.03 5.44
N TYR A 49 1.14 -15.17 4.46
CA TYR A 49 2.18 -14.46 3.73
C TYR A 49 2.80 -13.39 4.61
N ARG A 50 4.10 -13.21 4.45
CA ARG A 50 4.85 -12.21 5.21
C ARG A 50 4.63 -10.81 4.61
N TYR A 51 4.20 -9.86 5.43
CA TYR A 51 4.22 -8.44 5.07
C TYR A 51 5.67 -7.94 5.02
N ILE A 52 6.04 -7.25 3.94
CA ILE A 52 7.36 -6.66 3.77
C ILE A 52 7.33 -5.20 4.15
N ILE A 53 6.67 -4.37 3.35
CA ILE A 53 6.55 -2.92 3.51
C ILE A 53 5.48 -2.37 2.57
N VAL A 54 5.11 -1.11 2.75
CA VAL A 54 4.37 -0.34 1.75
C VAL A 54 5.27 0.74 1.16
N SER A 55 5.23 0.89 -0.15
CA SER A 55 5.89 1.96 -0.89
C SER A 55 4.87 3.00 -1.33
N GLY A 56 5.18 4.28 -1.16
CA GLY A 56 4.33 5.37 -1.59
C GLY A 56 5.03 6.28 -2.59
N MET A 57 4.29 6.74 -3.60
CA MET A 57 4.80 7.71 -4.57
C MET A 57 3.71 8.63 -5.09
N ASP A 58 4.11 9.82 -5.51
CA ASP A 58 3.26 10.76 -6.22
C ASP A 58 3.42 10.55 -7.73
N SER A 59 2.39 10.06 -8.39
CA SER A 59 2.34 9.86 -9.84
C SER A 59 1.45 10.91 -10.51
N LYS A 60 1.44 10.93 -11.85
CA LYS A 60 0.56 11.85 -12.59
C LYS A 60 -0.92 11.61 -12.33
N GLU A 61 -1.30 10.38 -12.06
CA GLU A 61 -2.70 9.95 -11.94
C GLU A 61 -3.20 10.00 -10.49
N GLY A 62 -2.32 10.04 -9.52
CA GLY A 62 -2.65 10.05 -8.11
C GLY A 62 -1.48 9.64 -7.24
N TYR A 63 -1.73 9.47 -5.94
CA TYR A 63 -0.77 8.84 -5.04
C TYR A 63 -0.91 7.34 -5.15
N GLU A 64 0.18 6.67 -5.43
CA GLU A 64 0.26 5.23 -5.60
C GLU A 64 0.86 4.60 -4.35
N LEU A 65 0.12 3.67 -3.75
CA LEU A 65 0.59 2.85 -2.65
C LEU A 65 0.75 1.41 -3.13
N ILE A 66 1.92 0.81 -2.89
CA ILE A 66 2.18 -0.59 -3.21
C ILE A 66 2.53 -1.33 -1.93
N TYR A 67 1.66 -2.25 -1.52
CA TYR A 67 1.85 -3.11 -0.36
C TYR A 67 2.51 -4.41 -0.79
N HIS A 68 3.68 -4.72 -0.24
CA HIS A 68 4.50 -5.85 -0.63
C HIS A 68 4.36 -7.00 0.35
N TYR A 69 4.00 -8.18 -0.16
CA TYR A 69 3.90 -9.43 0.60
C TYR A 69 4.75 -10.51 -0.04
N SER A 70 5.20 -11.46 0.77
CA SER A 70 6.02 -12.59 0.31
C SER A 70 5.39 -13.90 0.71
N ASP A 71 5.22 -14.79 -0.25
CA ASP A 71 5.05 -16.22 0.00
C ASP A 71 6.43 -16.86 0.11
N ASP A 72 6.91 -16.99 1.33
CA ASP A 72 8.27 -17.48 1.59
C ASP A 72 8.44 -18.97 1.20
N SER A 73 7.36 -19.73 1.06
CA SER A 73 7.40 -21.13 0.65
C SER A 73 7.69 -21.29 -0.84
N SER A 74 7.18 -20.39 -1.68
CA SER A 74 7.35 -20.43 -3.14
C SER A 74 8.32 -19.39 -3.68
N GLY A 75 8.65 -18.37 -2.88
CA GLY A 75 9.48 -17.23 -3.27
C GLY A 75 8.74 -16.20 -4.14
N TRP A 76 7.39 -16.26 -4.22
CA TRP A 76 6.61 -15.25 -4.91
C TRP A 76 6.46 -13.99 -4.07
N VAL A 77 6.59 -12.85 -4.72
CA VAL A 77 6.26 -11.53 -4.14
C VAL A 77 4.93 -11.07 -4.72
N ILE A 78 3.99 -10.80 -3.83
CA ILE A 78 2.65 -10.33 -4.16
C ILE A 78 2.56 -8.86 -3.80
N ASN A 79 2.25 -8.02 -4.78
CA ASN A 79 2.16 -6.58 -4.61
C ASN A 79 0.71 -6.14 -4.79
N LEU A 80 0.15 -5.44 -3.81
CA LEU A 80 -1.15 -4.79 -3.92
C LEU A 80 -0.95 -3.32 -4.28
N ASN A 81 -1.48 -2.90 -5.42
CA ASN A 81 -1.42 -1.53 -5.89
C ASN A 81 -2.74 -0.82 -5.62
N VAL A 82 -2.67 0.27 -4.88
CA VAL A 82 -3.81 1.14 -4.57
C VAL A 82 -3.50 2.54 -5.09
N MET A 83 -4.41 3.10 -5.91
CA MET A 83 -4.31 4.47 -6.39
C MET A 83 -5.27 5.36 -5.60
N LEU A 84 -4.76 6.48 -5.08
CA LEU A 84 -5.54 7.49 -4.36
C LEU A 84 -5.58 8.78 -5.16
N PRO A 85 -6.74 9.46 -5.25
CA PRO A 85 -6.84 10.74 -5.94
C PRO A 85 -6.02 11.83 -5.22
N HIS A 86 -5.42 12.75 -5.99
CA HIS A 86 -4.62 13.85 -5.42
C HIS A 86 -5.42 14.78 -4.51
N ASP A 87 -6.70 15.00 -4.83
CA ASP A 87 -7.57 15.90 -4.08
C ASP A 87 -8.16 15.29 -2.80
N ASN A 88 -8.08 13.97 -2.65
CA ASN A 88 -8.57 13.27 -1.46
C ASN A 88 -7.77 11.99 -1.19
N PRO A 89 -6.50 12.10 -0.77
CA PRO A 89 -5.62 10.95 -0.56
C PRO A 89 -5.87 10.29 0.80
N VAL A 90 -6.94 9.53 0.89
CA VAL A 90 -7.40 8.86 2.12
C VAL A 90 -7.52 7.36 1.87
N VAL A 91 -7.00 6.57 2.81
CA VAL A 91 -7.04 5.11 2.78
C VAL A 91 -7.14 4.56 4.21
N GLU A 92 -7.70 3.38 4.37
CA GLU A 92 -7.68 2.69 5.68
C GLU A 92 -6.25 2.27 6.07
N SER A 93 -5.92 2.46 7.34
CA SER A 93 -4.71 1.86 7.92
C SER A 93 -4.80 0.34 7.91
N ILE A 94 -3.73 -0.36 7.57
CA ILE A 94 -3.68 -1.81 7.67
C ILE A 94 -3.22 -2.29 9.07
N THR A 95 -2.96 -1.38 9.99
CA THR A 95 -2.50 -1.73 11.35
C THR A 95 -3.44 -2.65 12.15
N PRO A 96 -4.77 -2.66 11.95
CA PRO A 96 -5.62 -3.65 12.59
C PRO A 96 -5.30 -5.10 12.23
N VAL A 97 -4.72 -5.32 11.05
CA VAL A 97 -4.29 -6.64 10.56
C VAL A 97 -2.78 -6.81 10.72
N VAL A 98 -2.01 -5.82 10.29
CA VAL A 98 -0.54 -5.83 10.32
C VAL A 98 -0.05 -4.65 11.17
N TYR A 99 0.10 -4.86 12.46
CA TYR A 99 0.53 -3.79 13.37
C TYR A 99 1.91 -3.22 13.02
N GLY A 100 2.79 -4.04 12.44
CA GLY A 100 4.11 -3.61 11.97
C GLY A 100 4.11 -2.54 10.88
N ALA A 101 2.97 -2.24 10.27
CA ALA A 101 2.83 -1.15 9.30
C ALA A 101 2.70 0.24 9.94
N GLU A 102 2.59 0.34 11.26
CA GLU A 102 2.38 1.61 11.97
C GLU A 102 3.37 2.70 11.57
N TRP A 103 4.64 2.41 11.61
CA TRP A 103 5.68 3.42 11.38
C TRP A 103 5.81 3.83 9.92
N ILE A 104 5.74 2.88 9.00
CA ILE A 104 5.82 3.22 7.57
C ILE A 104 4.61 4.03 7.10
N GLU A 105 3.43 3.76 7.64
CA GLU A 105 2.24 4.59 7.37
C GLU A 105 2.44 6.03 7.88
N ARG A 106 3.01 6.21 9.06
CA ARG A 106 3.36 7.54 9.60
C ARG A 106 4.40 8.25 8.73
N GLU A 107 5.41 7.55 8.25
CA GLU A 107 6.39 8.08 7.31
C GLU A 107 5.73 8.60 6.02
N ILE A 108 4.82 7.81 5.45
CA ILE A 108 4.07 8.20 4.25
C ILE A 108 3.15 9.39 4.52
N MET A 109 2.53 9.46 5.70
CA MET A 109 1.76 10.63 6.12
C MET A 109 2.62 11.90 6.13
N ASP A 110 3.81 11.82 6.69
CA ASP A 110 4.73 12.96 6.77
C ASP A 110 5.23 13.42 5.38
N LEU A 111 5.55 12.47 4.52
CA LEU A 111 6.24 12.75 3.26
C LEU A 111 5.32 13.03 2.09
N LEU A 112 4.14 12.40 2.06
CA LEU A 112 3.17 12.53 0.97
C LEU A 112 1.84 13.16 1.40
N GLY A 113 1.57 13.26 2.68
CA GLY A 113 0.31 13.80 3.18
C GLY A 113 -0.91 12.90 2.93
N ILE A 114 -0.70 11.60 2.82
CA ILE A 114 -1.77 10.61 2.74
C ILE A 114 -2.36 10.41 4.13
N LYS A 115 -3.68 10.41 4.24
CA LYS A 115 -4.38 10.17 5.49
C LYS A 115 -4.72 8.69 5.62
N PHE A 116 -4.22 8.05 6.67
CA PHE A 116 -4.55 6.67 7.03
C PHE A 116 -5.65 6.67 8.11
N LEU A 117 -6.85 6.25 7.72
CA LEU A 117 -7.99 6.18 8.64
C LEU A 117 -7.77 5.09 9.69
N ASN A 118 -8.18 5.38 10.93
CA ASN A 118 -8.05 4.46 12.06
C ASN A 118 -6.61 4.05 12.39
N HIS A 119 -5.65 4.89 12.04
CA HIS A 119 -4.26 4.70 12.47
C HIS A 119 -4.17 4.88 14.00
N PRO A 120 -3.44 4.01 14.72
CA PRO A 120 -3.39 4.04 16.20
C PRO A 120 -2.66 5.28 16.75
N LYS A 121 -1.76 5.87 15.96
CA LYS A 121 -0.98 7.04 16.39
C LYS A 121 -0.66 7.93 15.18
N PRO A 122 -1.63 8.68 14.65
CA PRO A 122 -1.46 9.51 13.45
C PRO A 122 -0.71 10.80 13.75
N GLU A 123 0.47 10.68 14.33
CA GLU A 123 1.34 11.80 14.71
C GLU A 123 2.56 11.86 13.78
N ARG A 124 3.14 13.04 13.68
CA ARG A 124 4.38 13.27 12.95
C ARG A 124 5.49 12.33 13.44
N PHE A 125 6.29 11.80 12.51
CA PHE A 125 7.28 10.77 12.79
C PHE A 125 8.70 11.16 12.36
N LEU A 126 8.92 11.49 11.08
CA LEU A 126 10.22 11.83 10.53
C LEU A 126 10.48 13.34 10.47
N MET A 127 9.44 14.12 10.19
CA MET A 127 9.58 15.54 10.01
C MET A 127 9.78 16.25 11.35
N ALA A 128 10.64 17.27 11.37
CA ALA A 128 10.84 18.10 12.54
C ALA A 128 9.55 18.82 12.95
N GLU A 129 9.36 19.06 14.25
CA GLU A 129 8.18 19.79 14.77
C GLU A 129 8.03 21.19 14.15
N THR A 130 9.15 21.82 13.77
CA THR A 130 9.20 23.13 13.12
C THR A 130 8.88 23.10 11.63
N TRP A 131 8.77 21.91 11.01
CA TRP A 131 8.43 21.79 9.61
C TRP A 131 6.97 22.20 9.37
N PRO A 132 6.66 22.97 8.29
CA PRO A 132 5.29 23.40 8.01
C PRO A 132 4.31 22.23 7.89
N GLU A 133 3.12 22.34 8.49
CA GLU A 133 2.14 21.23 8.58
C GLU A 133 1.65 20.73 7.21
N ASN A 134 1.54 21.63 6.22
CA ASN A 134 1.01 21.31 4.89
C ASN A 134 2.12 21.22 3.83
N ASP A 135 3.36 21.06 4.23
CA ASP A 135 4.48 20.88 3.31
C ASP A 135 4.93 19.42 3.34
N PHE A 136 4.62 18.70 2.25
CA PHE A 136 4.94 17.30 2.08
C PHE A 136 6.05 17.14 1.04
N PRO A 137 7.29 16.85 1.48
CA PRO A 137 8.49 16.99 0.64
C PRO A 137 8.57 16.05 -0.55
N LEU A 138 7.85 14.90 -0.53
CA LEU A 138 7.85 13.97 -1.64
C LEU A 138 6.72 14.20 -2.65
N ARG A 139 5.85 15.18 -2.43
CA ARG A 139 4.86 15.58 -3.44
C ARG A 139 5.55 16.24 -4.62
N ARG A 140 5.11 15.89 -5.82
CA ARG A 140 5.55 16.54 -7.06
C ARG A 140 4.92 17.94 -7.12
N ASN A 141 5.75 18.96 -7.00
CA ASN A 141 5.31 20.34 -7.26
C ASN A 141 5.52 20.62 -8.75
N GLU A 142 4.44 20.90 -9.47
CA GLU A 142 4.49 21.29 -10.89
C GLU A 142 5.35 22.54 -11.13
N ASN A 143 5.63 23.32 -10.07
CA ASN A 143 6.40 24.55 -10.11
C ASN A 143 7.84 24.43 -9.58
N LYS A 144 8.32 23.25 -9.20
CA LYS A 144 9.74 23.05 -8.95
C LYS A 144 10.41 22.71 -10.28
N GLU A 145 10.97 23.72 -10.91
CA GLU A 145 12.01 23.53 -11.91
C GLU A 145 13.16 22.75 -11.25
N LEU A 146 13.49 21.62 -11.84
CA LEU A 146 14.66 20.84 -11.47
C LEU A 146 15.93 21.57 -11.88
#